data_75e49e830e9da1798aca48d6cd4b4c54
#
_entry.id   75e49e830e9da1798aca48d6cd4b4c54
#
_cell.length_a   1.000
_cell.length_b   1.000
_cell.length_c   1.000
_cell.angle_alpha   90.00
_cell.angle_beta   90.00
_cell.angle_gamma   90.00
#
_symmetry.space_group_name_H-M   'P 1'
#
loop_
_entity.id
_entity.type
_entity.pdbx_description
1 polymer ?
#
loop_
_entity_poly.entity_id
_entity_poly.type
_entity_poly.pdbx_seq_one_letter_code
_entity_poly.pdbx_strand_id
1 'polypeptide(L)'
;MGAYETQGFKMDNSGKRVVVDPICRIEGHLRVEVNLDKDNVIRNAVSTGTMWRGLEVILKGRDPRDAWAFTERICGVCTGTHALTSVRAVEDALAIKIPENANTIRNLMQLNLQVHDHLVHFYHLHALDWVDVVSALKADPKRTSELAQSISNWPLSSPGYFRDLQNRLKKFVESGQLGPFANAYW
;
A
#
# COMPACT_ATOMS: atom_id res chain seq x y z
N MET A 1 5.81 -23.11 -19.17
CA MET A 1 4.51 -22.55 -18.82
C MET A 1 4.23 -21.46 -19.83
N GLY A 2 3.20 -21.61 -20.68
CA GLY A 2 2.84 -20.61 -21.66
C GLY A 2 2.35 -19.35 -20.93
N ALA A 3 2.80 -18.20 -21.37
CA ALA A 3 2.22 -16.93 -20.93
C ALA A 3 0.71 -16.96 -21.25
N TYR A 4 -0.12 -16.66 -20.28
CA TYR A 4 -1.54 -16.43 -20.53
C TYR A 4 -1.66 -15.13 -21.31
N GLU A 5 -1.85 -15.22 -22.62
CA GLU A 5 -2.20 -14.05 -23.42
C GLU A 5 -3.67 -13.74 -23.21
N THR A 6 -3.95 -12.55 -22.71
CA THR A 6 -5.33 -12.05 -22.69
C THR A 6 -5.79 -11.85 -24.12
N GLN A 7 -6.86 -12.52 -24.53
CA GLN A 7 -7.41 -12.40 -25.87
C GLN A 7 -7.67 -10.92 -26.20
N GLY A 8 -7.16 -10.48 -27.35
CA GLY A 8 -7.31 -9.10 -27.81
C GLY A 8 -6.25 -8.11 -27.31
N PHE A 9 -5.37 -8.51 -26.38
CA PHE A 9 -4.27 -7.68 -25.94
C PHE A 9 -3.02 -7.95 -26.80
N LYS A 10 -2.59 -6.94 -27.52
CA LYS A 10 -1.31 -6.96 -28.25
C LYS A 10 -0.43 -5.85 -27.70
N MET A 11 0.71 -6.22 -27.18
CA MET A 11 1.71 -5.26 -26.73
C MET A 11 2.41 -4.65 -27.96
N ASP A 12 2.34 -3.34 -28.10
CA ASP A 12 3.15 -2.62 -29.07
C ASP A 12 4.59 -2.55 -28.53
N ASN A 13 5.48 -3.30 -29.16
CA ASN A 13 6.91 -3.35 -28.79
C ASN A 13 7.74 -2.33 -29.58
N SER A 14 7.11 -1.45 -30.35
CA SER A 14 7.79 -0.36 -31.05
C SER A 14 8.21 0.75 -30.07
N GLY A 15 9.29 1.47 -30.41
CA GLY A 15 9.74 2.60 -29.62
C GLY A 15 10.60 2.23 -28.38
N LYS A 16 10.72 3.17 -27.44
CA LYS A 16 11.52 3.00 -26.24
C LYS A 16 10.68 2.37 -25.12
N ARG A 17 11.06 1.18 -24.68
CA ARG A 17 10.45 0.54 -23.52
C ARG A 17 10.99 1.17 -22.22
N VAL A 18 10.09 1.58 -21.34
CA VAL A 18 10.39 2.05 -19.98
C VAL A 18 9.65 1.15 -18.99
N VAL A 19 10.37 0.65 -17.99
CA VAL A 19 9.84 -0.23 -16.97
C VAL A 19 10.03 0.40 -15.61
N VAL A 20 8.97 0.44 -14.82
CA VAL A 20 8.99 0.79 -13.40
C VAL A 20 8.59 -0.44 -12.60
N ASP A 21 9.56 -1.00 -11.86
CA ASP A 21 9.38 -2.23 -11.08
C ASP A 21 10.30 -2.21 -9.84
N PRO A 22 9.75 -2.20 -8.66
CA PRO A 22 8.33 -2.10 -8.31
C PRO A 22 7.79 -0.66 -8.37
N ILE A 23 6.46 -0.53 -8.45
CA ILE A 23 5.79 0.72 -8.11
C ILE A 23 5.84 0.87 -6.58
N CYS A 24 6.32 2.03 -6.12
CA CYS A 24 6.46 2.33 -4.69
C CYS A 24 5.18 2.89 -4.07
N ARG A 25 5.15 2.92 -2.74
CA ARG A 25 4.08 3.50 -1.92
C ARG A 25 2.71 2.85 -2.11
N ILE A 26 2.70 1.58 -2.48
CA ILE A 26 1.51 0.75 -2.61
C ILE A 26 1.69 -0.55 -1.83
N GLU A 27 0.59 -1.24 -1.58
CA GLU A 27 0.62 -2.63 -1.11
C GLU A 27 0.55 -3.60 -2.29
N GLY A 28 1.42 -4.62 -2.23
CA GLY A 28 1.56 -5.65 -3.24
C GLY A 28 2.68 -5.35 -4.24
N HIS A 29 2.81 -6.22 -5.23
CA HIS A 29 3.89 -6.18 -6.21
C HIS A 29 3.33 -5.75 -7.56
N LEU A 30 3.47 -4.47 -7.86
CA LEU A 30 3.02 -3.86 -9.10
C LEU A 30 4.20 -3.44 -9.96
N ARG A 31 4.14 -3.80 -11.21
CA ARG A 31 5.04 -3.35 -12.28
C ARG A 31 4.23 -2.62 -13.33
N VAL A 32 4.77 -1.55 -13.85
CA VAL A 32 4.21 -0.82 -14.99
C VAL A 32 5.26 -0.76 -16.09
N GLU A 33 4.85 -1.08 -17.30
CA GLU A 33 5.67 -0.96 -18.51
C GLU A 33 4.98 -0.04 -19.49
N VAL A 34 5.73 0.85 -20.11
CA VAL A 34 5.23 1.74 -21.14
C VAL A 34 6.16 1.71 -22.35
N ASN A 35 5.59 1.92 -23.54
CA ASN A 35 6.34 2.16 -24.75
C ASN A 35 6.16 3.62 -25.18
N LEU A 36 7.30 4.31 -25.32
CA LEU A 36 7.36 5.70 -25.77
C LEU A 36 7.74 5.77 -27.23
N ASP A 37 7.06 6.63 -27.98
CA ASP A 37 7.49 6.97 -29.32
C ASP A 37 8.68 7.96 -29.32
N LYS A 38 9.08 8.39 -30.52
CA LYS A 38 10.17 9.35 -30.71
C LYS A 38 9.94 10.72 -30.06
N ASP A 39 8.68 11.07 -29.82
CA ASP A 39 8.26 12.34 -29.22
C ASP A 39 7.99 12.20 -27.69
N ASN A 40 8.41 11.06 -27.09
CA ASN A 40 8.17 10.68 -25.69
C ASN A 40 6.68 10.56 -25.31
N VAL A 41 5.82 10.31 -26.29
CA VAL A 41 4.40 10.06 -26.03
C VAL A 41 4.20 8.57 -25.73
N ILE A 42 3.45 8.26 -24.67
CA ILE A 42 3.09 6.88 -24.31
C ILE A 42 2.11 6.34 -25.35
N ARG A 43 2.51 5.29 -26.06
CA ARG A 43 1.69 4.59 -27.04
C ARG A 43 1.03 3.35 -26.51
N ASN A 44 1.65 2.75 -25.52
CA ASN A 44 1.14 1.55 -24.89
C ASN A 44 1.56 1.52 -23.43
N ALA A 45 0.68 1.03 -22.56
CA ALA A 45 0.95 0.87 -21.14
C ALA A 45 0.35 -0.45 -20.63
N VAL A 46 1.12 -1.17 -19.83
CA VAL A 46 0.72 -2.43 -19.22
C VAL A 46 1.02 -2.40 -17.73
N SER A 47 0.07 -2.80 -16.92
CA SER A 47 0.28 -3.07 -15.50
C SER A 47 0.26 -4.57 -15.24
N THR A 48 1.15 -5.04 -14.37
CA THR A 48 1.29 -6.47 -14.05
C THR A 48 1.52 -6.64 -12.56
N GLY A 49 0.74 -7.52 -11.94
CA GLY A 49 1.08 -8.05 -10.62
C GLY A 49 2.23 -9.05 -10.77
N THR A 50 3.34 -8.80 -10.08
CA THR A 50 4.54 -9.66 -10.21
C THR A 50 4.60 -10.77 -9.17
N MET A 51 3.63 -10.85 -8.26
CA MET A 51 3.48 -11.93 -7.29
C MET A 51 2.27 -12.80 -7.64
N TRP A 52 2.52 -14.11 -7.78
CA TRP A 52 1.46 -15.10 -7.99
C TRP A 52 1.46 -16.12 -6.86
N ARG A 53 0.33 -16.35 -6.23
CA ARG A 53 0.16 -17.29 -5.13
C ARG A 53 -0.81 -18.43 -5.43
N GLY A 54 -1.27 -18.54 -6.67
CA GLY A 54 -2.08 -19.66 -7.16
C GLY A 54 -3.50 -19.73 -6.64
N LEU A 55 -4.13 -18.60 -6.30
CA LEU A 55 -5.50 -18.58 -5.78
C LEU A 55 -6.50 -19.20 -6.75
N GLU A 56 -6.31 -19.00 -8.04
CA GLU A 56 -7.12 -19.59 -9.10
C GLU A 56 -7.09 -21.12 -9.06
N VAL A 57 -5.96 -21.69 -8.67
CA VAL A 57 -5.80 -23.15 -8.51
C VAL A 57 -6.36 -23.62 -7.17
N ILE A 58 -6.12 -22.86 -6.10
CA ILE A 58 -6.58 -23.18 -4.74
C ILE A 58 -8.10 -23.20 -4.68
N LEU A 59 -8.77 -22.27 -5.35
CA LEU A 59 -10.24 -22.16 -5.33
C LEU A 59 -10.93 -23.17 -6.26
N LYS A 60 -10.21 -23.74 -7.21
CA LYS A 60 -10.80 -24.69 -8.16
C LYS A 60 -11.35 -25.92 -7.45
N GLY A 61 -12.64 -26.21 -7.68
CA GLY A 61 -13.33 -27.35 -7.09
C GLY A 61 -13.75 -27.17 -5.63
N ARG A 62 -13.57 -25.98 -5.04
CA ARG A 62 -14.06 -25.64 -3.71
C ARG A 62 -15.47 -25.09 -3.75
N ASP A 63 -16.17 -25.16 -2.62
CA ASP A 63 -17.46 -24.51 -2.47
C ASP A 63 -17.27 -23.00 -2.58
N PRO A 64 -17.96 -22.29 -3.48
CA PRO A 64 -17.81 -20.85 -3.63
C PRO A 64 -18.17 -20.07 -2.36
N ARG A 65 -19.00 -20.64 -1.48
CA ARG A 65 -19.35 -20.03 -0.18
C ARG A 65 -18.16 -19.96 0.79
N ASP A 66 -17.13 -20.77 0.59
CA ASP A 66 -15.92 -20.78 1.41
C ASP A 66 -14.79 -19.92 0.79
N ALA A 67 -14.97 -19.44 -0.44
CA ALA A 67 -13.95 -18.72 -1.19
C ALA A 67 -13.44 -17.48 -0.44
N TRP A 68 -14.30 -16.77 0.28
CA TRP A 68 -13.95 -15.58 1.06
C TRP A 68 -12.84 -15.84 2.09
N ALA A 69 -12.82 -17.01 2.73
CA ALA A 69 -11.84 -17.35 3.75
C ALA A 69 -10.42 -17.51 3.16
N PHE A 70 -10.33 -17.94 1.89
CA PHE A 70 -9.06 -18.03 1.17
C PHE A 70 -8.63 -16.68 0.61
N THR A 71 -9.56 -15.95 0.00
CA THR A 71 -9.26 -14.65 -0.62
C THR A 71 -8.91 -13.59 0.41
N GLU A 72 -9.48 -13.64 1.61
CA GLU A 72 -9.12 -12.74 2.70
C GLU A 72 -7.62 -12.79 3.01
N ARG A 73 -7.00 -13.95 2.88
CA ARG A 73 -5.56 -14.15 3.17
C ARG A 73 -4.62 -13.66 2.05
N ILE A 74 -5.16 -13.05 1.01
CA ILE A 74 -4.34 -12.39 -0.02
C ILE A 74 -3.58 -11.21 0.60
N CYS A 75 -4.27 -10.40 1.39
CA CYS A 75 -3.75 -9.15 1.92
C CYS A 75 -4.17 -8.93 3.38
N GLY A 76 -3.20 -8.73 4.26
CA GLY A 76 -3.44 -8.39 5.66
C GLY A 76 -3.54 -6.87 5.90
N VAL A 77 -3.01 -6.04 4.99
CA VAL A 77 -3.12 -4.57 5.04
C VAL A 77 -4.54 -4.14 4.69
N CYS A 78 -5.04 -4.58 3.53
CA CYS A 78 -6.43 -4.34 3.11
C CYS A 78 -7.38 -5.44 3.67
N THR A 79 -7.23 -5.77 4.94
CA THR A 79 -7.95 -6.88 5.58
C THR A 79 -9.47 -6.76 5.40
N GLY A 80 -10.10 -7.88 5.04
CA GLY A 80 -11.54 -7.93 4.77
C GLY A 80 -11.97 -7.47 3.37
N THR A 81 -11.19 -6.70 2.65
CA THR A 81 -11.56 -6.21 1.30
C THR A 81 -11.72 -7.36 0.31
N HIS A 82 -10.76 -8.28 0.25
CA HIS A 82 -10.85 -9.44 -0.64
C HIS A 82 -11.96 -10.41 -0.21
N ALA A 83 -12.20 -10.55 1.10
CA ALA A 83 -13.32 -11.34 1.62
C ALA A 83 -14.65 -10.78 1.15
N LEU A 84 -14.88 -9.48 1.35
CA LEU A 84 -16.13 -8.83 0.93
C LEU A 84 -16.33 -8.90 -0.59
N THR A 85 -15.25 -8.71 -1.37
CA THR A 85 -15.30 -8.81 -2.83
C THR A 85 -15.70 -10.22 -3.27
N SER A 86 -15.12 -11.24 -2.63
CA SER A 86 -15.46 -12.64 -2.90
C SER A 86 -16.94 -12.96 -2.56
N VAL A 87 -17.39 -12.50 -1.39
CA VAL A 87 -18.80 -12.66 -0.99
C VAL A 87 -19.73 -12.00 -2.00
N ARG A 88 -19.46 -10.76 -2.41
CA ARG A 88 -20.27 -10.04 -3.40
C ARG A 88 -20.30 -10.76 -4.75
N ALA A 89 -19.18 -11.33 -5.19
CA ALA A 89 -19.13 -12.09 -6.44
C ALA A 89 -20.03 -13.33 -6.38
N VAL A 90 -20.06 -14.03 -5.25
CA VAL A 90 -20.92 -15.20 -5.05
C VAL A 90 -22.40 -14.80 -4.93
N GLU A 91 -22.69 -13.74 -4.20
CA GLU A 91 -24.05 -13.19 -4.06
C GLU A 91 -24.64 -12.78 -5.42
N ASP A 92 -23.82 -12.13 -6.26
CA ASP A 92 -24.21 -11.75 -7.62
C ASP A 92 -24.48 -13.00 -8.49
N ALA A 93 -23.55 -13.96 -8.49
CA ALA A 93 -23.69 -15.21 -9.23
C ALA A 93 -24.94 -16.03 -8.84
N LEU A 94 -25.35 -15.97 -7.59
CA LEU A 94 -26.51 -16.66 -7.05
C LEU A 94 -27.78 -15.80 -7.01
N ALA A 95 -27.71 -14.55 -7.46
CA ALA A 95 -28.80 -13.56 -7.42
C ALA A 95 -29.40 -13.38 -6.01
N ILE A 96 -28.55 -13.40 -4.98
CA ILE A 96 -28.96 -13.25 -3.58
C ILE A 96 -29.28 -11.77 -3.29
N LYS A 97 -30.49 -11.53 -2.79
CA LYS A 97 -30.88 -10.19 -2.33
C LYS A 97 -30.40 -9.97 -0.90
N ILE A 98 -29.50 -9.02 -0.72
CA ILE A 98 -28.92 -8.71 0.58
C ILE A 98 -29.87 -7.79 1.37
N PRO A 99 -30.15 -8.10 2.66
CA PRO A 99 -30.90 -7.20 3.55
C PRO A 99 -30.20 -5.86 3.70
N GLU A 100 -30.96 -4.78 3.80
CA GLU A 100 -30.45 -3.41 3.91
C GLU A 100 -29.51 -3.22 5.12
N ASN A 101 -29.88 -3.78 6.28
CA ASN A 101 -29.04 -3.71 7.47
C ASN A 101 -27.68 -4.44 7.29
N ALA A 102 -27.66 -5.55 6.57
CA ALA A 102 -26.41 -6.25 6.27
C ALA A 102 -25.50 -5.40 5.38
N ASN A 103 -26.06 -4.72 4.38
CA ASN A 103 -25.31 -3.77 3.55
C ASN A 103 -24.78 -2.58 4.38
N THR A 104 -25.59 -2.04 5.29
CA THR A 104 -25.18 -0.96 6.17
C THR A 104 -24.01 -1.37 7.07
N ILE A 105 -24.06 -2.56 7.66
CA ILE A 105 -22.97 -3.09 8.50
C ILE A 105 -21.69 -3.26 7.67
N ARG A 106 -21.80 -3.86 6.48
CA ARG A 106 -20.66 -4.03 5.58
C ARG A 106 -20.04 -2.69 5.16
N ASN A 107 -20.87 -1.69 4.90
CA ASN A 107 -20.39 -0.36 4.57
C ASN A 107 -19.65 0.29 5.74
N LEU A 108 -20.17 0.15 6.97
CA LEU A 108 -19.47 0.64 8.17
C LEU A 108 -18.11 -0.04 8.37
N MET A 109 -18.04 -1.36 8.16
CA MET A 109 -16.77 -2.10 8.22
C MET A 109 -15.76 -1.57 7.19
N GLN A 110 -16.21 -1.36 5.94
CA GLN A 110 -15.33 -0.86 4.87
C GLN A 110 -14.93 0.59 5.07
N LEU A 111 -15.81 1.45 5.56
CA LEU A 111 -15.48 2.83 5.89
C LEU A 111 -14.45 2.92 7.02
N ASN A 112 -14.59 2.07 8.05
CA ASN A 112 -13.60 1.99 9.11
C ASN A 112 -12.22 1.53 8.58
N LEU A 113 -12.20 0.52 7.73
CA LEU A 113 -10.97 0.08 7.06
C LEU A 113 -10.38 1.20 6.19
N GLN A 114 -11.19 1.94 5.45
CA GLN A 114 -10.73 3.05 4.62
C GLN A 114 -10.04 4.13 5.45
N VAL A 115 -10.61 4.51 6.59
CA VAL A 115 -9.97 5.47 7.51
C VAL A 115 -8.63 4.92 8.02
N HIS A 116 -8.63 3.68 8.45
CA HIS A 116 -7.41 2.99 8.89
C HIS A 116 -6.33 3.01 7.80
N ASP A 117 -6.69 2.65 6.57
CA ASP A 117 -5.74 2.55 5.45
C ASP A 117 -5.18 3.91 5.05
N HIS A 118 -5.97 4.98 5.11
CA HIS A 118 -5.45 6.33 4.90
C HIS A 118 -4.41 6.73 5.95
N LEU A 119 -4.65 6.41 7.21
CA LEU A 119 -3.68 6.67 8.27
C LEU A 119 -2.41 5.85 8.11
N VAL A 120 -2.55 4.55 7.82
CA VAL A 120 -1.40 3.66 7.58
C VAL A 120 -0.61 4.13 6.37
N HIS A 121 -1.27 4.47 5.27
CA HIS A 121 -0.60 4.95 4.07
C HIS A 121 0.16 6.25 4.32
N PHE A 122 -0.47 7.21 5.01
CA PHE A 122 0.15 8.48 5.33
C PHE A 122 1.44 8.31 6.15
N TYR A 123 1.39 7.53 7.23
CA TYR A 123 2.52 7.41 8.15
C TYR A 123 3.57 6.38 7.74
N HIS A 124 3.18 5.27 7.12
CA HIS A 124 4.09 4.16 6.86
C HIS A 124 4.59 4.07 5.41
N LEU A 125 3.86 4.68 4.47
CA LEU A 125 4.24 4.66 3.06
C LEU A 125 4.58 6.06 2.55
N HIS A 126 3.61 6.98 2.59
CA HIS A 126 3.73 8.30 1.97
C HIS A 126 4.65 9.26 2.75
N ALA A 127 4.76 9.11 4.07
CA ALA A 127 5.55 10.01 4.90
C ALA A 127 7.02 10.10 4.46
N LEU A 128 7.59 9.01 3.94
CA LEU A 128 8.97 8.98 3.45
C LEU A 128 9.23 9.87 2.21
N ASP A 129 8.19 10.30 1.53
CA ASP A 129 8.31 11.26 0.43
C ASP A 129 8.49 12.71 0.93
N TRP A 130 8.16 12.97 2.20
CA TRP A 130 8.15 14.30 2.81
C TRP A 130 9.12 14.45 3.97
N VAL A 131 9.49 13.36 4.62
CA VAL A 131 10.26 13.35 5.87
C VAL A 131 11.53 12.55 5.70
N ASP A 132 12.66 13.21 5.90
CA ASP A 132 13.94 12.56 6.17
C ASP A 132 14.08 12.32 7.68
N VAL A 133 13.91 11.06 8.09
CA VAL A 133 13.94 10.68 9.50
C VAL A 133 15.27 11.00 10.17
N VAL A 134 16.39 10.83 9.45
CA VAL A 134 17.74 11.09 9.98
C VAL A 134 17.99 12.57 10.22
N SER A 135 17.34 13.45 9.48
CA SER A 135 17.45 14.90 9.67
C SER A 135 16.90 15.37 11.02
N ALA A 136 16.06 14.57 11.68
CA ALA A 136 15.58 14.84 13.03
C ALA A 136 16.73 14.93 14.07
N LEU A 137 17.89 14.33 13.79
CA LEU A 137 19.08 14.45 14.61
C LEU A 137 19.65 15.88 14.65
N LYS A 138 19.33 16.70 13.63
CA LYS A 138 19.75 18.11 13.53
C LYS A 138 18.72 19.09 14.08
N ALA A 139 17.50 18.62 14.40
CA ALA A 139 16.45 19.48 14.91
C ALA A 139 16.76 19.97 16.34
N ASP A 140 16.38 21.22 16.63
CA ASP A 140 16.45 21.74 18.00
C ASP A 140 15.23 21.27 18.80
N PRO A 141 15.42 20.47 19.88
CA PRO A 141 14.30 19.96 20.67
C PRO A 141 13.42 21.05 21.28
N LYS A 142 13.96 22.23 21.60
CA LYS A 142 13.19 23.34 22.15
C LYS A 142 12.26 23.93 21.09
N ARG A 143 12.79 24.25 19.91
CA ARG A 143 12.00 24.77 18.79
C ARG A 143 10.97 23.75 18.31
N THR A 144 11.33 22.48 18.29
CA THR A 144 10.39 21.39 17.98
C THR A 144 9.24 21.32 18.97
N SER A 145 9.54 21.47 20.27
CA SER A 145 8.53 21.53 21.32
C SER A 145 7.60 22.74 21.15
N GLU A 146 8.17 23.93 20.92
CA GLU A 146 7.38 25.15 20.69
C GLU A 146 6.43 24.99 19.50
N LEU A 147 6.93 24.45 18.39
CA LEU A 147 6.11 24.17 17.20
C LEU A 147 5.01 23.14 17.51
N ALA A 148 5.35 22.02 18.13
CA ALA A 148 4.39 20.97 18.46
C ALA A 148 3.26 21.51 19.33
N GLN A 149 3.58 22.32 20.33
CA GLN A 149 2.59 22.92 21.25
C GLN A 149 1.76 24.00 20.57
N SER A 150 2.24 24.63 19.52
CA SER A 150 1.47 25.61 18.75
C SER A 150 0.41 24.98 17.85
N ILE A 151 0.54 23.70 17.49
CA ILE A 151 -0.34 23.01 16.55
C ILE A 151 -1.16 21.86 17.18
N SER A 152 -0.79 21.41 18.39
CA SER A 152 -1.42 20.25 19.02
C SER A 152 -1.43 20.37 20.54
N ASN A 153 -2.50 19.89 21.16
CA ASN A 153 -2.63 19.75 22.61
C ASN A 153 -2.03 18.40 23.12
N TRP A 154 -1.28 17.70 22.31
CA TRP A 154 -0.70 16.42 22.69
C TRP A 154 0.28 16.60 23.86
N PRO A 155 0.10 15.85 24.98
CA PRO A 155 0.87 16.09 26.20
C PRO A 155 2.36 15.74 26.08
N LEU A 156 2.72 14.81 25.17
CA LEU A 156 4.11 14.40 24.97
C LEU A 156 4.80 15.30 23.95
N SER A 157 5.03 16.54 24.31
CA SER A 157 5.61 17.55 23.43
C SER A 157 6.65 18.45 24.11
N SER A 158 7.19 18.02 25.26
CA SER A 158 8.23 18.77 25.96
C SER A 158 9.58 18.73 25.24
N PRO A 159 10.48 19.70 25.47
CA PRO A 159 11.85 19.63 24.95
C PRO A 159 12.61 18.38 25.40
N GLY A 160 12.35 17.90 26.61
CA GLY A 160 12.92 16.66 27.14
C GLY A 160 12.48 15.44 26.35
N TYR A 161 11.20 15.37 26.00
CA TYR A 161 10.66 14.30 25.16
C TYR A 161 11.33 14.25 23.79
N PHE A 162 11.45 15.38 23.09
CA PHE A 162 12.11 15.42 21.79
C PHE A 162 13.60 15.13 21.86
N ARG A 163 14.28 15.50 22.93
CA ARG A 163 15.67 15.14 23.16
C ARG A 163 15.83 13.61 23.38
N ASP A 164 14.92 12.99 24.10
CA ASP A 164 14.93 11.54 24.28
C ASP A 164 14.71 10.82 22.94
N LEU A 165 13.78 11.29 22.12
CA LEU A 165 13.56 10.76 20.76
C LEU A 165 14.82 10.88 19.90
N GLN A 166 15.52 12.01 19.92
CA GLN A 166 16.78 12.17 19.21
C GLN A 166 17.84 11.18 19.68
N ASN A 167 17.97 11.00 20.98
CA ASN A 167 18.95 10.06 21.55
C ASN A 167 18.64 8.62 21.15
N ARG A 168 17.38 8.24 21.11
CA ARG A 168 16.93 6.93 20.65
C ARG A 168 17.22 6.75 19.16
N LEU A 169 16.88 7.74 18.33
CA LEU A 169 17.16 7.72 16.90
C LEU A 169 18.67 7.65 16.64
N LYS A 170 19.47 8.43 17.36
CA LYS A 170 20.94 8.40 17.25
C LYS A 170 21.48 6.99 17.49
N LYS A 171 21.07 6.36 18.59
CA LYS A 171 21.48 4.98 18.90
C LYS A 171 21.06 3.99 17.81
N PHE A 172 19.87 4.16 17.26
CA PHE A 172 19.37 3.32 16.21
C PHE A 172 20.17 3.46 14.92
N VAL A 173 20.52 4.69 14.53
CA VAL A 173 21.38 4.96 13.36
C VAL A 173 22.79 4.39 13.58
N GLU A 174 23.39 4.63 14.76
CA GLU A 174 24.73 4.12 15.12
C GLU A 174 24.79 2.59 15.17
N SER A 175 23.70 1.92 15.42
CA SER A 175 23.61 0.45 15.41
C SER A 175 23.64 -0.17 13.99
N GLY A 176 23.51 0.65 12.93
CA GLY A 176 23.42 0.18 11.55
C GLY A 176 22.08 -0.47 11.16
N GLN A 177 21.13 -0.55 12.09
CA GLN A 177 19.81 -1.19 11.83
C GLN A 177 18.93 -0.41 10.84
N LEU A 178 19.22 0.88 10.65
CA LEU A 178 18.48 1.70 9.69
C LEU A 178 18.74 1.25 8.23
N GLY A 179 19.86 0.54 7.99
CA GLY A 179 20.19 -0.01 6.69
C GLY A 179 20.24 1.08 5.59
N PRO A 180 19.61 0.84 4.43
CA PRO A 180 19.65 1.78 3.32
C PRO A 180 18.95 3.12 3.62
N PHE A 181 18.06 3.18 4.61
CA PHE A 181 17.38 4.42 5.02
C PHE A 181 18.29 5.42 5.75
N ALA A 182 19.52 5.05 6.05
CA ALA A 182 20.54 5.98 6.54
C ALA A 182 21.01 6.99 5.47
N ASN A 183 20.78 6.67 4.21
CA ASN A 183 21.12 7.51 3.07
C ASN A 183 19.85 8.10 2.47
N ALA A 184 19.85 9.39 2.22
CA ALA A 184 18.79 10.02 1.44
C ALA A 184 18.85 9.48 -0.01
N TYR A 185 17.72 9.04 -0.53
CA TYR A 185 17.58 8.58 -1.93
C TYR A 185 17.27 9.73 -2.91
N TRP A 186 17.25 10.93 -2.45
CA TRP A 186 16.98 12.17 -3.17
C TRP A 186 18.02 13.23 -2.93
#